data_715064f92d38190cc66adc22dd51d9bc
#
_entry.id   715064f92d38190cc66adc22dd51d9bc
#
_cell.length_a   1.000
_cell.length_b   1.000
_cell.length_c   1.000
_cell.angle_alpha   90.00
_cell.angle_beta   90.00
_cell.angle_gamma   90.00
#
_symmetry.space_group_name_H-M   'P 1'
#
loop_
_entity.id
_entity.type
_entity.pdbx_description
1 polymer ?
#
loop_
_entity_poly.entity_id
_entity_poly.type
_entity_poly.pdbx_seq_one_letter_code
_entity_poly.pdbx_strand_id
1 'polypeptide(L)'
;GQAALVDTSSATVGKVVENRRVQELPLNGRNALALTLLTPGVRSNSASSSGFGDRGVEVTSISINNGPNAMNGQVLDGGNNTQTYLGDININPAVDGVEEFKVQTNTMSAEFGFTAGGVVNLVTKSGTNSFHGTAYEFARNDKFDARNAFALSKGKFRYNQLGASAGGPVIRDKTFFFGNWEEWRFRRAVPKIGSMPTLRQRQGDFSDLFNTQGRLIPVYDPATTAPN
;
A
#
# COMPACT_ATOMS: atom_id res chain seq x y z
N GLY A 1 -9.48 24.81 19.51
CA GLY A 1 -9.59 24.33 18.16
C GLY A 1 -9.78 25.50 17.22
N GLN A 2 -8.78 25.84 16.43
CA GLN A 2 -8.99 26.80 15.35
C GLN A 2 -9.79 26.08 14.27
N ALA A 3 -10.90 26.68 13.85
CA ALA A 3 -11.64 26.25 12.68
C ALA A 3 -10.69 26.33 11.47
N ALA A 4 -10.71 25.31 10.62
CA ALA A 4 -9.96 25.36 9.38
C ALA A 4 -10.39 26.61 8.61
N LEU A 5 -9.45 27.51 8.37
CA LEU A 5 -9.67 28.70 7.54
C LEU A 5 -10.09 28.19 6.15
N VAL A 6 -11.27 28.64 5.71
CA VAL A 6 -11.67 28.43 4.31
C VAL A 6 -10.69 29.19 3.47
N ASP A 7 -9.93 28.50 2.64
CA ASP A 7 -9.07 29.14 1.67
C ASP A 7 -9.93 29.78 0.57
N THR A 8 -10.05 31.09 0.63
CA THR A 8 -10.84 31.87 -0.33
C THR A 8 -10.05 32.24 -1.59
N SER A 9 -8.77 31.90 -1.61
CA SER A 9 -7.88 32.22 -2.73
C SER A 9 -7.81 31.10 -3.78
N SER A 10 -8.27 29.90 -3.43
CA SER A 10 -8.23 28.71 -4.29
C SER A 10 -9.59 28.01 -4.33
N ALA A 11 -10.03 27.70 -5.55
CA ALA A 11 -11.23 26.86 -5.77
C ALA A 11 -10.92 25.34 -5.60
N THR A 12 -9.71 24.98 -5.24
CA THR A 12 -9.26 23.59 -5.11
C THR A 12 -9.95 22.93 -3.93
N VAL A 13 -10.65 21.84 -4.17
CA VAL A 13 -11.21 21.00 -3.11
C VAL A 13 -10.17 19.95 -2.74
N GLY A 14 -9.66 20.05 -1.53
CA GLY A 14 -8.62 19.14 -1.06
C GLY A 14 -8.48 19.15 0.46
N LYS A 15 -7.66 18.25 0.97
CA LYS A 15 -7.32 18.15 2.38
C LYS A 15 -5.82 18.13 2.56
N VAL A 16 -5.33 18.99 3.42
CA VAL A 16 -3.94 18.97 3.90
C VAL A 16 -3.90 18.19 5.21
N VAL A 17 -2.97 17.27 5.32
CA VAL A 17 -2.69 16.54 6.55
C VAL A 17 -1.27 16.92 6.98
N GLU A 18 -1.18 17.69 8.05
CA GLU A 18 0.06 18.15 8.60
C GLU A 18 0.86 16.99 9.23
N ASN A 19 2.17 17.14 9.29
CA ASN A 19 3.14 16.18 9.84
C ASN A 19 2.69 15.59 11.19
N ARG A 20 2.23 16.41 12.11
CA ARG A 20 1.78 15.96 13.43
C ARG A 20 0.68 14.90 13.33
N ARG A 21 -0.31 15.09 12.46
CA ARG A 21 -1.39 14.12 12.24
C ARG A 21 -0.89 12.88 11.51
N VAL A 22 0.06 13.04 10.60
CA VAL A 22 0.69 11.92 9.89
C VAL A 22 1.39 10.99 10.87
N GLN A 23 2.02 11.53 11.91
CA GLN A 23 2.75 10.76 12.91
C GLN A 23 1.88 10.19 14.04
N GLU A 24 0.87 10.94 14.49
CA GLU A 24 0.03 10.58 15.64
C GLU A 24 -1.11 9.60 15.30
N LEU A 25 -1.55 9.55 14.04
CA LEU A 25 -2.62 8.65 13.65
C LEU A 25 -2.13 7.20 13.60
N PRO A 26 -2.93 6.25 14.13
CA PRO A 26 -2.59 4.84 14.09
C PRO A 26 -2.70 4.29 12.67
N LEU A 27 -1.63 4.36 11.91
CA LEU A 27 -1.56 3.85 10.54
C LEU A 27 -1.18 2.38 10.53
N ASN A 28 -2.02 1.55 9.92
CA ASN A 28 -1.69 0.15 9.71
C ASN A 28 -0.52 0.04 8.72
N GLY A 29 0.60 -0.55 9.17
CA GLY A 29 1.83 -0.63 8.38
C GLY A 29 2.55 0.69 8.16
N ARG A 30 2.17 1.77 8.90
CA ARG A 30 2.77 3.12 8.79
C ARG A 30 2.85 3.63 7.34
N ASN A 31 1.78 3.44 6.60
CA ASN A 31 1.69 3.90 5.23
C ASN A 31 0.99 5.27 5.18
N ALA A 32 1.73 6.32 4.80
CA ALA A 32 1.18 7.68 4.70
C ALA A 32 0.03 7.77 3.69
N LEU A 33 0.06 6.97 2.63
CA LEU A 33 -1.00 6.95 1.62
C LEU A 33 -2.36 6.49 2.20
N ALA A 34 -2.36 5.72 3.29
CA ALA A 34 -3.60 5.33 3.97
C ALA A 34 -4.37 6.54 4.52
N LEU A 35 -3.70 7.67 4.76
CA LEU A 35 -4.34 8.92 5.18
C LEU A 35 -5.21 9.54 4.09
N THR A 36 -4.97 9.21 2.82
CA THR A 36 -5.84 9.67 1.72
C THR A 36 -7.27 9.18 1.92
N LEU A 37 -7.45 8.00 2.49
CA LEU A 37 -8.75 7.39 2.73
C LEU A 37 -9.61 8.16 3.74
N LEU A 38 -9.02 9.10 4.47
CA LEU A 38 -9.74 10.02 5.35
C LEU A 38 -10.35 11.21 4.59
N THR A 39 -10.08 11.30 3.28
CA THR A 39 -10.63 12.36 2.43
C THR A 39 -11.89 11.85 1.73
N PRO A 40 -13.02 12.59 1.79
CA PRO A 40 -14.22 12.21 1.08
C PRO A 40 -13.96 11.99 -0.42
N GLY A 41 -14.57 10.96 -0.99
CA GLY A 41 -14.39 10.61 -2.40
C GLY A 41 -13.15 9.79 -2.72
N VAL A 42 -12.31 9.47 -1.72
CA VAL A 42 -11.13 8.62 -1.89
C VAL A 42 -11.40 7.23 -1.33
N ARG A 43 -11.06 6.22 -2.09
CA ARG A 43 -11.12 4.81 -1.65
C ARG A 43 -9.84 4.06 -2.01
N SER A 44 -9.54 3.04 -1.23
CA SER A 44 -8.50 2.09 -1.63
C SER A 44 -9.04 1.22 -2.76
N ASN A 45 -8.28 1.13 -3.82
CA ASN A 45 -8.53 0.20 -4.91
C ASN A 45 -7.52 -0.95 -4.91
N SER A 46 -6.79 -1.08 -3.82
CA SER A 46 -5.97 -2.25 -3.57
C SER A 46 -6.90 -3.45 -3.42
N ALA A 47 -7.47 -3.90 -4.54
CA ALA A 47 -7.97 -5.25 -4.69
C ALA A 47 -6.73 -6.15 -4.65
N SER A 48 -6.01 -6.16 -3.55
CA SER A 48 -4.97 -7.14 -3.37
C SER A 48 -5.65 -8.48 -3.12
N SER A 49 -6.09 -9.07 -4.21
CA SER A 49 -6.37 -10.50 -4.28
C SER A 49 -5.16 -11.34 -3.83
N SER A 50 -4.00 -10.74 -3.76
CA SER A 50 -2.75 -11.33 -3.23
C SER A 50 -2.38 -10.85 -1.83
N GLY A 51 -3.14 -9.95 -1.24
CA GLY A 51 -3.17 -9.67 0.21
C GLY A 51 -1.94 -9.04 0.83
N PHE A 52 -0.88 -8.84 0.10
CA PHE A 52 0.34 -8.20 0.58
C PHE A 52 1.10 -7.66 -0.62
N GLY A 53 1.15 -6.36 -0.76
CA GLY A 53 2.26 -5.71 -1.41
C GLY A 53 3.56 -6.15 -0.73
N ASP A 54 4.69 -5.94 -1.32
CA ASP A 54 6.01 -6.34 -0.80
C ASP A 54 6.30 -5.84 0.62
N ARG A 55 5.42 -5.03 1.20
CA ARG A 55 5.54 -4.39 2.51
C ARG A 55 4.46 -4.77 3.52
N GLY A 56 3.70 -5.83 3.28
CA GLY A 56 2.83 -6.46 4.29
C GLY A 56 1.41 -5.93 4.44
N VAL A 57 1.14 -4.65 4.36
CA VAL A 57 -0.21 -4.05 4.33
C VAL A 57 -0.10 -2.71 3.63
N GLU A 58 -0.26 -2.67 2.31
CA GLU A 58 -0.10 -1.43 1.59
C GLU A 58 -1.36 -0.99 0.87
N VAL A 59 -1.68 0.28 1.10
CA VAL A 59 -2.45 1.05 0.15
C VAL A 59 -1.44 1.56 -0.88
N THR A 60 -1.28 0.86 -1.99
CA THR A 60 -0.42 1.29 -3.11
C THR A 60 -1.22 1.99 -4.17
N SER A 61 -2.52 1.75 -4.17
CA SER A 61 -3.45 2.16 -5.20
C SER A 61 -4.69 2.79 -4.58
N ILE A 62 -5.01 3.97 -5.05
CA ILE A 62 -6.18 4.74 -4.62
C ILE A 62 -7.03 5.11 -5.83
N SER A 63 -8.34 5.21 -5.60
CA SER A 63 -9.30 5.77 -6.54
C SER A 63 -9.86 7.04 -5.94
N ILE A 64 -9.77 8.13 -6.67
CA ILE A 64 -10.35 9.42 -6.31
C ILE A 64 -11.57 9.66 -7.21
N ASN A 65 -12.71 10.03 -6.61
CA ASN A 65 -13.99 10.26 -7.29
C ASN A 65 -14.43 9.07 -8.17
N ASN A 66 -14.15 7.86 -7.70
CA ASN A 66 -14.46 6.62 -8.42
C ASN A 66 -13.78 6.46 -9.78
N GLY A 67 -12.77 7.27 -10.08
CA GLY A 67 -11.95 7.14 -11.28
C GLY A 67 -11.00 5.94 -11.24
N PRO A 68 -10.51 5.46 -12.39
CA PRO A 68 -9.45 4.46 -12.45
C PRO A 68 -8.17 4.93 -11.74
N ASN A 69 -7.40 4.00 -11.19
CA ASN A 69 -6.14 4.34 -10.49
C ASN A 69 -5.15 5.09 -11.37
N ALA A 70 -5.02 4.66 -12.62
CA ALA A 70 -4.10 5.26 -13.59
C ALA A 70 -4.42 6.73 -13.92
N MET A 71 -5.58 7.22 -13.51
CA MET A 71 -5.99 8.61 -13.70
C MET A 71 -5.69 9.51 -12.50
N ASN A 72 -5.11 8.97 -11.42
CA ASN A 72 -4.69 9.75 -10.27
C ASN A 72 -3.22 10.11 -10.39
N GLY A 73 -2.90 11.37 -10.11
CA GLY A 73 -1.53 11.85 -10.03
C GLY A 73 -0.95 11.64 -8.64
N GLN A 74 0.25 11.12 -8.58
CA GLN A 74 1.03 11.06 -7.35
C GLN A 74 2.31 11.85 -7.55
N VAL A 75 2.57 12.78 -6.68
CA VAL A 75 3.69 13.71 -6.76
C VAL A 75 4.49 13.61 -5.46
N LEU A 76 5.80 13.57 -5.60
CA LEU A 76 6.74 13.59 -4.49
C LEU A 76 7.75 14.71 -4.74
N ASP A 77 7.80 15.68 -3.83
CA ASP A 77 8.68 16.88 -3.93
C ASP A 77 8.62 17.58 -5.30
N GLY A 78 7.40 17.66 -5.88
CA GLY A 78 7.18 18.25 -7.20
C GLY A 78 7.46 17.33 -8.39
N GLY A 79 8.07 16.16 -8.17
CA GLY A 79 8.33 15.17 -9.21
C GLY A 79 7.18 14.15 -9.38
N ASN A 80 6.99 13.66 -10.61
CA ASN A 80 6.00 12.61 -10.85
C ASN A 80 6.41 11.29 -10.15
N ASN A 81 5.55 10.80 -9.28
CA ASN A 81 5.72 9.59 -8.50
C ASN A 81 4.68 8.51 -8.85
N THR A 82 4.02 8.65 -9.99
CA THR A 82 3.01 7.72 -10.46
C THR A 82 3.64 6.67 -11.36
N GLN A 83 3.38 5.40 -11.08
CA GLN A 83 3.74 4.29 -11.96
C GLN A 83 2.88 4.35 -13.23
N THR A 84 3.51 4.45 -14.39
CA THR A 84 2.85 4.74 -15.65
C THR A 84 1.84 3.66 -16.07
N TYR A 85 2.08 2.42 -15.72
CA TYR A 85 1.24 1.30 -16.18
C TYR A 85 0.05 1.02 -15.24
N LEU A 86 0.27 0.99 -13.93
CA LEU A 86 -0.76 0.63 -12.94
C LEU A 86 -1.39 1.85 -12.26
N GLY A 87 -0.77 3.02 -12.35
CA GLY A 87 -1.20 4.21 -11.62
C GLY A 87 -0.91 4.14 -10.11
N ASP A 88 -0.09 3.19 -9.69
CA ASP A 88 0.33 3.03 -8.31
C ASP A 88 1.43 4.04 -7.95
N ILE A 89 1.72 4.17 -6.67
CA ILE A 89 2.85 4.96 -6.20
C ILE A 89 4.18 4.25 -6.48
N ASN A 90 5.15 4.95 -7.04
CA ASN A 90 6.49 4.39 -7.25
C ASN A 90 7.31 4.34 -5.97
N ILE A 91 7.39 5.48 -5.28
CA ILE A 91 8.15 5.63 -4.05
C ILE A 91 7.17 6.02 -2.95
N ASN A 92 7.05 5.17 -1.94
CA ASN A 92 6.26 5.47 -0.75
C ASN A 92 7.22 5.81 0.39
N PRO A 93 7.40 7.11 0.70
CA PRO A 93 8.33 7.52 1.75
C PRO A 93 7.82 7.04 3.12
N ALA A 94 8.75 6.74 4.02
CA ALA A 94 8.41 6.46 5.40
C ALA A 94 7.70 7.66 6.04
N VAL A 95 6.73 7.40 6.90
CA VAL A 95 5.91 8.42 7.58
C VAL A 95 6.76 9.49 8.26
N ASP A 96 7.87 9.07 8.89
CA ASP A 96 8.78 9.99 9.57
C ASP A 96 9.55 10.91 8.62
N GLY A 97 9.64 10.55 7.34
CA GLY A 97 10.23 11.36 6.30
C GLY A 97 9.27 12.35 5.64
N VAL A 98 7.97 12.25 5.90
CA VAL A 98 6.95 13.13 5.29
C VAL A 98 6.75 14.37 6.14
N GLU A 99 6.83 15.55 5.52
CA GLU A 99 6.52 16.84 6.13
C GLU A 99 5.05 17.20 5.95
N GLU A 100 4.57 17.12 4.73
CA GLU A 100 3.22 17.50 4.37
C GLU A 100 2.63 16.49 3.38
N PHE A 101 1.36 16.26 3.53
CA PHE A 101 0.58 15.40 2.68
C PHE A 101 -0.71 16.12 2.25
N LYS A 102 -0.88 16.34 0.95
CA LYS A 102 -2.02 17.04 0.40
C LYS A 102 -2.78 16.17 -0.60
N VAL A 103 -4.08 16.05 -0.42
CA VAL A 103 -4.98 15.38 -1.37
C VAL A 103 -5.85 16.43 -2.03
N GLN A 104 -5.86 16.48 -3.34
CA GLN A 104 -6.73 17.33 -4.15
C GLN A 104 -7.68 16.44 -4.95
N THR A 105 -8.97 16.60 -4.72
CA THR A 105 -9.98 15.72 -5.33
C THR A 105 -10.69 16.38 -6.51
N ASN A 106 -10.74 17.69 -6.55
CA ASN A 106 -11.40 18.46 -7.62
C ASN A 106 -10.69 19.78 -7.87
N THR A 107 -10.96 20.37 -9.03
CA THR A 107 -10.50 21.72 -9.42
C THR A 107 -8.98 21.88 -9.26
N MET A 108 -8.24 20.90 -9.79
CA MET A 108 -6.79 20.88 -9.71
C MET A 108 -6.17 21.98 -10.55
N SER A 109 -4.99 22.47 -10.15
CA SER A 109 -4.19 23.39 -10.96
C SER A 109 -3.81 22.75 -12.29
N ALA A 110 -3.68 23.55 -13.33
CA ALA A 110 -3.27 23.13 -14.67
C ALA A 110 -1.87 22.47 -14.71
N GLU A 111 -1.05 22.69 -13.70
CA GLU A 111 0.25 22.00 -13.53
C GLU A 111 0.10 20.49 -13.39
N PHE A 112 -1.06 20.00 -12.93
CA PHE A 112 -1.39 18.58 -12.80
C PHE A 112 -2.22 18.06 -13.99
N GLY A 113 -2.06 18.62 -15.16
CA GLY A 113 -2.87 18.33 -16.36
C GLY A 113 -2.81 16.90 -16.87
N PHE A 114 -1.94 16.05 -16.33
CA PHE A 114 -1.84 14.64 -16.69
C PHE A 114 -2.82 13.73 -15.91
N THR A 115 -3.63 14.31 -15.01
CA THR A 115 -4.56 13.55 -14.18
C THR A 115 -6.01 13.93 -14.45
N ALA A 116 -6.91 12.93 -14.45
CA ALA A 116 -8.35 13.14 -14.57
C ALA A 116 -9.13 12.81 -13.29
N GLY A 117 -8.49 12.17 -12.32
CA GLY A 117 -9.11 11.78 -11.05
C GLY A 117 -8.84 12.78 -9.93
N GLY A 118 -7.65 12.76 -9.40
CA GLY A 118 -7.17 13.62 -8.34
C GLY A 118 -5.65 13.57 -8.20
N VAL A 119 -5.10 14.39 -7.32
CA VAL A 119 -3.67 14.46 -7.07
C VAL A 119 -3.37 14.25 -5.59
N VAL A 120 -2.41 13.40 -5.32
CA VAL A 120 -1.78 13.24 -4.00
C VAL A 120 -0.38 13.81 -4.08
N ASN A 121 -0.13 14.85 -3.34
CA ASN A 121 1.18 15.47 -3.24
C ASN A 121 1.79 15.19 -1.87
N LEU A 122 2.98 14.59 -1.87
CA LEU A 122 3.79 14.36 -0.69
C LEU A 122 5.02 15.28 -0.75
N VAL A 123 5.31 15.89 0.37
CA VAL A 123 6.51 16.70 0.56
C VAL A 123 7.36 16.04 1.63
N THR A 124 8.63 15.79 1.34
CA THR A 124 9.56 15.22 2.31
C THR A 124 10.13 16.28 3.22
N LYS A 125 10.54 15.86 4.42
CA LYS A 125 11.24 16.74 5.35
C LYS A 125 12.59 17.19 4.81
N SER A 126 12.98 18.38 5.21
CA SER A 126 14.31 18.92 4.98
C SER A 126 15.08 19.11 6.27
N GLY A 127 16.40 19.29 6.18
CA GLY A 127 17.22 19.66 7.32
C GLY A 127 16.96 21.12 7.74
N THR A 128 17.20 21.40 8.99
CA THR A 128 17.07 22.74 9.59
C THR A 128 18.35 23.14 10.29
N ASN A 129 18.38 24.34 10.90
CA ASN A 129 19.52 24.78 11.71
C ASN A 129 19.70 24.02 13.03
N SER A 130 18.74 23.17 13.38
CA SER A 130 18.80 22.31 14.56
C SER A 130 18.91 20.84 14.15
N PHE A 131 19.76 20.08 14.82
CA PHE A 131 19.79 18.64 14.65
C PHE A 131 18.50 18.03 15.21
N HIS A 132 17.89 17.18 14.42
CA HIS A 132 16.69 16.44 14.79
C HIS A 132 16.72 15.05 14.16
N GLY A 133 16.01 14.13 14.75
CA GLY A 133 15.92 12.77 14.22
C GLY A 133 14.97 11.91 15.05
N THR A 134 14.62 10.78 14.50
CA THR A 134 13.78 9.76 15.12
C THR A 134 14.40 8.40 14.90
N ALA A 135 14.17 7.48 15.83
CA ALA A 135 14.45 6.07 15.63
C ALA A 135 13.28 5.27 16.20
N TYR A 136 12.84 4.24 15.48
CA TYR A 136 11.67 3.46 15.90
C TYR A 136 11.79 2.00 15.51
N GLU A 137 11.10 1.16 16.25
CA GLU A 137 10.85 -0.23 15.92
C GLU A 137 9.38 -0.56 16.22
N PHE A 138 8.70 -1.16 15.24
CA PHE A 138 7.36 -1.70 15.39
C PHE A 138 7.41 -3.20 15.16
N ALA A 139 7.05 -3.95 16.19
CA ALA A 139 7.05 -5.41 16.14
C ALA A 139 5.63 -5.96 16.25
N ARG A 140 5.27 -6.89 15.38
CA ARG A 140 4.04 -7.68 15.46
C ARG A 140 4.38 -9.16 15.38
N ASN A 141 3.85 -9.93 16.30
CA ASN A 141 4.11 -11.35 16.38
C ASN A 141 2.80 -12.12 16.57
N ASP A 142 2.66 -13.23 15.87
CA ASP A 142 1.50 -14.11 15.97
C ASP A 142 1.22 -14.59 17.40
N LYS A 143 2.21 -14.60 18.28
CA LYS A 143 2.00 -14.97 19.68
C LYS A 143 1.05 -14.02 20.41
N PHE A 144 1.01 -12.75 20.01
CA PHE A 144 0.13 -11.72 20.57
C PHE A 144 -1.19 -11.57 19.81
N ASP A 145 -1.28 -12.11 18.59
CA ASP A 145 -2.50 -12.05 17.80
C ASP A 145 -3.49 -13.16 18.20
N ALA A 146 -4.77 -12.93 18.05
CA ALA A 146 -5.78 -13.96 18.14
C ALA A 146 -5.74 -14.89 16.91
N ARG A 147 -6.25 -16.13 17.07
CA ARG A 147 -6.49 -17.02 15.93
C ARG A 147 -7.70 -16.51 15.13
N ASN A 148 -7.64 -16.52 13.82
CA ASN A 148 -8.82 -16.27 12.99
C ASN A 148 -9.89 -17.33 13.32
N ALA A 149 -11.14 -16.88 13.52
CA ALA A 149 -12.25 -17.74 13.92
C ALA A 149 -12.49 -18.91 12.94
N PHE A 150 -12.24 -18.67 11.65
CA PHE A 150 -12.44 -19.66 10.58
C PHE A 150 -11.19 -20.51 10.28
N ALA A 151 -10.06 -20.25 10.92
CA ALA A 151 -8.84 -21.02 10.67
C ALA A 151 -8.73 -22.21 11.62
N LEU A 152 -8.32 -23.35 11.10
CA LEU A 152 -8.08 -24.57 11.90
C LEU A 152 -6.89 -24.39 12.85
N SER A 153 -5.87 -23.66 12.42
CA SER A 153 -4.68 -23.39 13.23
C SER A 153 -4.26 -21.93 13.08
N LYS A 154 -3.48 -21.46 14.05
CA LYS A 154 -2.91 -20.12 14.03
C LYS A 154 -1.73 -20.06 13.07
N GLY A 155 -1.84 -19.24 12.02
CA GLY A 155 -0.75 -19.02 11.06
C GLY A 155 0.41 -18.28 11.73
N LYS A 156 1.64 -18.67 11.42
CA LYS A 156 2.83 -17.92 11.86
C LYS A 156 2.87 -16.57 11.15
N PHE A 157 3.06 -15.50 11.94
CA PHE A 157 3.23 -14.15 11.45
C PHE A 157 4.24 -13.41 12.30
N ARG A 158 5.28 -12.88 11.69
CA ARG A 158 6.26 -12.01 12.33
C ARG A 158 6.54 -10.83 11.41
N TYR A 159 6.39 -9.65 11.94
CA TYR A 159 6.62 -8.40 11.22
C TYR A 159 7.41 -7.47 12.12
N ASN A 160 8.55 -7.01 11.64
CA ASN A 160 9.36 -5.99 12.28
C ASN A 160 9.60 -4.88 11.27
N GLN A 161 9.30 -3.67 11.66
CA GLN A 161 9.55 -2.45 10.89
C GLN A 161 10.46 -1.57 11.72
N LEU A 162 11.66 -1.35 11.21
CA LEU A 162 12.67 -0.52 11.84
C LEU A 162 12.89 0.71 10.97
N GLY A 163 13.16 1.84 11.58
CA GLY A 163 13.50 3.04 10.83
C GLY A 163 14.21 4.06 11.67
N ALA A 164 14.88 4.93 10.97
CA ALA A 164 15.55 6.09 11.55
C ALA A 164 15.54 7.26 10.57
N SER A 165 15.46 8.46 11.12
CA SER A 165 15.64 9.69 10.36
C SER A 165 16.62 10.61 11.08
N ALA A 166 17.37 11.38 10.33
CA ALA A 166 18.26 12.39 10.87
C ALA A 166 18.34 13.59 9.93
N GLY A 167 18.33 14.79 10.47
CA GLY A 167 18.46 16.04 9.72
C GLY A 167 19.15 17.11 10.56
N GLY A 168 19.73 18.07 9.88
CA GLY A 168 20.42 19.19 10.52
C GLY A 168 21.25 20.01 9.56
N PRO A 169 22.02 20.99 10.08
CA PRO A 169 22.88 21.81 9.27
C PRO A 169 24.23 21.14 9.00
N VAL A 170 24.68 21.19 7.75
CA VAL A 170 26.09 20.96 7.39
C VAL A 170 26.85 22.27 7.59
N ILE A 171 26.27 23.37 7.11
CA ILE A 171 26.72 24.74 7.35
C ILE A 171 25.50 25.53 7.80
N ARG A 172 25.57 26.12 8.99
CA ARG A 172 24.46 26.90 9.54
C ARG A 172 24.02 27.98 8.56
N ASP A 173 22.71 28.16 8.43
CA ASP A 173 22.02 29.11 7.58
C ASP A 173 22.29 28.97 6.06
N LYS A 174 23.01 27.91 5.64
CA LYS A 174 23.39 27.73 4.23
C LYS A 174 23.09 26.35 3.67
N THR A 175 23.57 25.32 4.33
CA THR A 175 23.50 23.94 3.80
C THR A 175 22.96 22.99 4.84
N PHE A 176 21.95 22.26 4.48
CA PHE A 176 21.26 21.32 5.34
C PHE A 176 21.26 19.93 4.73
N PHE A 177 21.08 18.92 5.56
CA PHE A 177 20.85 17.56 5.13
C PHE A 177 19.63 17.00 5.85
N PHE A 178 18.98 16.04 5.21
CA PHE A 178 17.98 15.16 5.79
C PHE A 178 18.11 13.79 5.16
N GLY A 179 18.02 12.76 5.98
CA GLY A 179 18.02 11.37 5.53
C GLY A 179 17.00 10.55 6.30
N ASN A 180 16.37 9.62 5.61
CA ASN A 180 15.43 8.67 6.19
C ASN A 180 15.75 7.27 5.69
N TRP A 181 15.70 6.31 6.60
CA TRP A 181 15.87 4.90 6.30
C TRP A 181 14.78 4.10 6.99
N GLU A 182 14.21 3.12 6.29
CA GLU A 182 13.23 2.20 6.83
C GLU A 182 13.45 0.80 6.25
N GLU A 183 13.33 -0.22 7.09
CA GLU A 183 13.45 -1.62 6.72
C GLU A 183 12.28 -2.42 7.27
N TRP A 184 11.78 -3.35 6.44
CA TRP A 184 10.74 -4.29 6.84
C TRP A 184 11.28 -5.72 6.79
N ARG A 185 11.10 -6.44 7.89
CA ARG A 185 11.37 -7.87 7.97
C ARG A 185 10.08 -8.59 8.28
N PHE A 186 9.57 -9.33 7.32
CA PHE A 186 8.34 -10.03 7.59
C PHE A 186 8.39 -11.49 7.16
N ARG A 187 7.74 -12.35 7.98
CA ARG A 187 7.56 -13.77 7.72
C ARG A 187 6.11 -14.13 7.99
N ARG A 188 5.46 -14.70 7.00
CA ARG A 188 4.07 -15.11 7.06
C ARG A 188 3.90 -16.51 6.51
N ALA A 189 3.16 -17.35 7.24
CA ALA A 189 2.63 -18.58 6.69
C ALA A 189 1.30 -18.30 5.99
N VAL A 190 1.22 -18.64 4.71
CA VAL A 190 -0.02 -18.59 3.94
C VAL A 190 -0.46 -20.01 3.73
N PRO A 191 -1.47 -20.49 4.49
CA PRO A 191 -2.04 -21.80 4.23
C PRO A 191 -2.72 -21.77 2.87
N LYS A 192 -2.33 -22.68 2.00
CA LYS A 192 -3.01 -22.93 0.72
C LYS A 192 -3.65 -24.30 0.81
N ILE A 193 -4.93 -24.35 0.51
CA ILE A 193 -5.67 -25.60 0.32
C ILE A 193 -5.72 -25.84 -1.17
N GLY A 194 -5.26 -26.99 -1.60
CA GLY A 194 -5.28 -27.38 -2.99
C GLY A 194 -5.56 -28.87 -3.11
N SER A 195 -6.19 -29.26 -4.21
CA SER A 195 -6.36 -30.68 -4.55
C SER A 195 -5.02 -31.20 -5.06
N MET A 196 -4.59 -32.33 -4.53
CA MET A 196 -3.42 -33.05 -5.00
C MET A 196 -3.86 -34.31 -5.74
N PRO A 197 -3.20 -34.67 -6.83
CA PRO A 197 -3.46 -35.94 -7.50
C PRO A 197 -3.29 -37.10 -6.52
N THR A 198 -4.24 -38.04 -6.53
CA THR A 198 -4.17 -39.26 -5.73
C THR A 198 -3.01 -40.13 -6.21
N LEU A 199 -2.64 -41.15 -5.44
CA LEU A 199 -1.60 -42.10 -5.87
C LEU A 199 -1.98 -42.81 -7.17
N ARG A 200 -3.28 -43.11 -7.37
CA ARG A 200 -3.80 -43.70 -8.62
C ARG A 200 -3.62 -42.76 -9.79
N GLN A 201 -4.03 -41.51 -9.64
CA GLN A 201 -3.89 -40.49 -10.69
C GLN A 201 -2.44 -40.23 -11.07
N ARG A 202 -1.50 -40.30 -10.12
CA ARG A 202 -0.06 -40.23 -10.40
C ARG A 202 0.48 -41.41 -11.19
N GLN A 203 -0.21 -42.54 -11.15
CA GLN A 203 0.10 -43.75 -11.90
C GLN A 203 -0.66 -43.82 -13.23
N GLY A 204 -1.45 -42.78 -13.59
CA GLY A 204 -2.24 -42.72 -14.82
C GLY A 204 -3.63 -43.35 -14.67
N ASP A 205 -4.02 -43.80 -13.48
CA ASP A 205 -5.37 -44.32 -13.18
C ASP A 205 -6.26 -43.20 -12.66
N PHE A 206 -7.20 -42.74 -13.50
CA PHE A 206 -8.16 -41.68 -13.18
C PHE A 206 -9.55 -42.23 -12.81
N SER A 207 -9.66 -43.50 -12.48
CA SER A 207 -10.92 -44.15 -12.11
C SER A 207 -11.55 -43.60 -10.83
N ASP A 208 -10.81 -42.83 -10.05
CA ASP A 208 -11.25 -42.18 -8.82
C ASP A 208 -11.61 -40.70 -8.99
N LEU A 209 -11.61 -40.18 -10.23
CA LEU A 209 -11.90 -38.78 -10.51
C LEU A 209 -13.41 -38.56 -10.69
N PHE A 210 -14.08 -38.11 -9.64
CA PHE A 210 -15.52 -37.84 -9.66
C PHE A 210 -15.82 -36.35 -9.54
N ASN A 211 -16.89 -35.90 -10.22
CA ASN A 211 -17.41 -34.55 -10.02
C ASN A 211 -18.22 -34.47 -8.70
N THR A 212 -18.69 -33.26 -8.36
CA THR A 212 -19.50 -33.00 -7.15
C THR A 212 -20.84 -33.75 -7.14
N GLN A 213 -21.27 -34.29 -8.26
CA GLN A 213 -22.51 -35.07 -8.43
C GLN A 213 -22.24 -36.58 -8.38
N GLY A 214 -21.02 -37.02 -8.10
CA GLY A 214 -20.63 -38.42 -8.04
C GLY A 214 -20.47 -39.11 -9.38
N ARG A 215 -20.40 -38.36 -10.50
CA ARG A 215 -20.16 -38.92 -11.83
C ARG A 215 -18.67 -38.90 -12.14
N LEU A 216 -18.17 -39.99 -12.75
CA LEU A 216 -16.80 -40.08 -13.23
C LEU A 216 -16.53 -38.98 -14.26
N ILE A 217 -15.42 -38.26 -14.10
CA ILE A 217 -14.93 -37.30 -15.07
C ILE A 217 -14.01 -38.03 -16.03
N PRO A 218 -14.40 -38.22 -17.34
CA PRO A 218 -13.52 -38.87 -18.27
C PRO A 218 -12.30 -37.99 -18.57
N VAL A 219 -11.13 -38.58 -18.55
CA VAL A 219 -9.87 -37.94 -18.95
C VAL A 219 -9.52 -38.48 -20.34
N TYR A 220 -9.38 -37.58 -21.29
CA TYR A 220 -9.06 -37.92 -22.66
C TYR A 220 -7.61 -37.59 -22.96
N ASP A 221 -6.94 -38.46 -23.69
CA ASP A 221 -5.62 -38.20 -24.24
C ASP A 221 -5.78 -37.35 -25.52
N PRO A 222 -5.27 -36.10 -25.57
CA PRO A 222 -5.41 -35.26 -26.74
C PRO A 222 -4.69 -35.79 -27.99
N ALA A 223 -3.73 -36.72 -27.82
CA ALA A 223 -3.02 -37.32 -28.95
C ALA A 223 -3.79 -38.46 -29.62
N THR A 224 -4.72 -39.10 -28.88
CA THR A 224 -5.46 -40.28 -29.36
C THR A 224 -6.96 -40.03 -29.53
N THR A 225 -7.47 -38.92 -29.00
CA THR A 225 -8.88 -38.54 -29.08
C THR A 225 -9.16 -37.93 -30.45
N ALA A 226 -9.93 -38.58 -31.28
CA ALA A 226 -10.38 -38.00 -32.55
C ALA A 226 -11.35 -36.83 -32.29
N PRO A 227 -11.30 -35.74 -33.06
CA PRO A 227 -12.31 -34.69 -32.97
C PRO A 227 -13.66 -35.28 -33.42
N ASN A 228 -14.70 -35.06 -32.61
CA ASN A 228 -16.10 -35.36 -32.98
C ASN A 228 -16.58 -34.44 -34.08
#